data_ed08420aa911032661e578479720f934
#
_entry.id   ed08420aa911032661e578479720f934
#
_cell.length_a   1.000
_cell.length_b   1.000
_cell.length_c   1.000
_cell.angle_alpha   90.00
_cell.angle_beta   90.00
_cell.angle_gamma   90.00
#
_symmetry.space_group_name_H-M   'P 1'
#
loop_
_entity.id
_entity.type
_entity.pdbx_description
1 polymer ?
#
loop_
_entity_poly.entity_id
_entity_poly.type
_entity_poly.pdbx_seq_one_letter_code
_entity_poly.pdbx_strand_id
1 'polypeptide(L)'
;SWLIHPALELAKLLIPLGLPNLIESLAIQQHYLIINTYLGAEIQAELPQGFARFTANFFTNGQHYPFLLSIPLDSLKYAYGLPVLTALVLATPTSIRKKLLSFGLGFVLVSLIVVWGLYFNTANFLALDFKTTFTDQAKTLWPLLNETWMQACIALGYRLGFLIFPVVLPIALWAQLNPAILSQLIYGSNPKPNPSSLAK
;
A
#
# COMPACT_ATOMS: atom_id res chain seq x y z
N SER A 1 -11.69 3.71 11.14
CA SER A 1 -10.92 3.31 9.91
C SER A 1 -11.75 3.37 8.62
N TRP A 2 -12.90 4.03 8.63
CA TRP A 2 -13.78 4.17 7.46
C TRP A 2 -13.11 4.89 6.27
N LEU A 3 -12.14 5.77 6.51
CA LEU A 3 -11.37 6.48 5.47
C LEU A 3 -10.54 5.54 4.56
N ILE A 4 -10.14 4.38 5.05
CA ILE A 4 -9.32 3.42 4.29
C ILE A 4 -10.20 2.42 3.52
N HIS A 5 -11.48 2.34 3.88
CA HIS A 5 -12.41 1.39 3.26
C HIS A 5 -12.47 1.47 1.73
N PRO A 6 -12.52 2.67 1.10
CA PRO A 6 -12.50 2.77 -0.37
C PRO A 6 -11.24 2.20 -1.00
N ALA A 7 -10.08 2.39 -0.36
CA ALA A 7 -8.82 1.82 -0.83
C ALA A 7 -8.80 0.28 -0.72
N LEU A 8 -9.38 -0.28 0.34
CA LEU A 8 -9.50 -1.73 0.52
C LEU A 8 -10.46 -2.36 -0.50
N GLU A 9 -11.57 -1.70 -0.83
CA GLU A 9 -12.48 -2.17 -1.88
C GLU A 9 -11.81 -2.13 -3.26
N LEU A 10 -11.03 -1.08 -3.57
CA LEU A 10 -10.21 -1.03 -4.77
C LEU A 10 -9.14 -2.14 -4.79
N ALA A 11 -8.48 -2.38 -3.66
CA ALA A 11 -7.52 -3.46 -3.53
C ALA A 11 -8.15 -4.83 -3.80
N LYS A 12 -9.35 -5.06 -3.26
CA LYS A 12 -10.12 -6.29 -3.47
C LYS A 12 -10.44 -6.54 -4.94
N LEU A 13 -10.64 -5.47 -5.71
CA LEU A 13 -10.88 -5.57 -7.15
C LEU A 13 -9.59 -5.80 -7.96
N LEU A 14 -8.51 -5.10 -7.60
CA LEU A 14 -7.29 -5.05 -8.42
C LEU A 14 -6.29 -6.16 -8.11
N ILE A 15 -6.20 -6.62 -6.86
CA ILE A 15 -5.22 -7.65 -6.46
C ILE A 15 -5.44 -8.98 -7.19
N PRO A 16 -6.67 -9.49 -7.36
CA PRO A 16 -6.88 -10.75 -8.08
C PRO A 16 -6.51 -10.66 -9.56
N LEU A 17 -6.63 -9.47 -10.18
CA LEU A 17 -6.25 -9.27 -11.58
C LEU A 17 -4.74 -9.42 -11.81
N GLY A 18 -3.94 -9.03 -10.82
CA GLY A 18 -2.48 -9.11 -10.90
C GLY A 18 -1.90 -10.44 -10.39
N LEU A 19 -2.67 -11.22 -9.64
CA LEU A 19 -2.26 -12.50 -9.04
C LEU A 19 -3.26 -13.61 -9.41
N PRO A 20 -3.40 -13.91 -10.71
CA PRO A 20 -4.36 -14.88 -11.17
C PRO A 20 -4.04 -16.27 -10.61
N ASN A 21 -5.08 -17.04 -10.29
CA ASN A 21 -5.00 -18.42 -9.77
C ASN A 21 -4.35 -18.60 -8.39
N LEU A 22 -3.92 -17.53 -7.72
CA LEU A 22 -3.34 -17.60 -6.38
C LEU A 22 -4.36 -17.27 -5.28
N ILE A 23 -5.37 -16.45 -5.60
CA ILE A 23 -6.32 -15.91 -4.64
C ILE A 23 -7.68 -16.60 -4.81
N GLU A 24 -8.17 -17.18 -3.73
CA GLU A 24 -9.50 -17.77 -3.66
C GLU A 24 -10.56 -16.71 -3.32
N SER A 25 -10.32 -15.96 -2.25
CA SER A 25 -11.24 -14.93 -1.78
C SER A 25 -10.52 -13.83 -1.01
N LEU A 26 -11.16 -12.65 -0.95
CA LEU A 26 -10.68 -11.49 -0.21
C LEU A 26 -11.75 -11.05 0.77
N ALA A 27 -11.38 -10.92 2.03
CA ALA A 27 -12.24 -10.42 3.09
C ALA A 27 -11.64 -9.16 3.73
N ILE A 28 -12.50 -8.20 4.08
CA ILE A 28 -12.08 -6.99 4.79
C ILE A 28 -12.55 -7.12 6.23
N GLN A 29 -11.62 -7.06 7.17
CA GLN A 29 -11.91 -7.00 8.60
C GLN A 29 -11.29 -5.75 9.21
N GLN A 30 -12.10 -4.76 9.53
CA GLN A 30 -11.67 -3.45 10.05
C GLN A 30 -10.70 -2.74 9.10
N HIS A 31 -9.39 -2.81 9.35
CA HIS A 31 -8.30 -2.25 8.54
C HIS A 31 -7.40 -3.32 7.94
N TYR A 32 -7.72 -4.59 8.17
CA TYR A 32 -7.01 -5.71 7.57
C TYR A 32 -7.70 -6.16 6.29
N LEU A 33 -6.89 -6.40 5.25
CA LEU A 33 -7.29 -7.17 4.09
C LEU A 33 -6.84 -8.61 4.30
N ILE A 34 -7.77 -9.53 4.42
CA ILE A 34 -7.49 -10.95 4.56
C ILE A 34 -7.53 -11.56 3.17
N ILE A 35 -6.41 -12.12 2.74
CA ILE A 35 -6.28 -12.79 1.46
C ILE A 35 -6.30 -14.29 1.72
N ASN A 36 -7.32 -14.98 1.28
CA ASN A 36 -7.39 -16.43 1.27
C ASN A 36 -6.84 -16.92 -0.07
N THR A 37 -5.85 -17.79 -0.01
CA THR A 37 -5.17 -18.31 -1.20
C THR A 37 -5.57 -19.74 -1.47
N TYR A 38 -5.44 -20.20 -2.74
CA TYR A 38 -5.56 -21.62 -3.09
C TYR A 38 -4.36 -22.45 -2.65
N LEU A 39 -3.36 -21.83 -2.01
CA LEU A 39 -2.21 -22.53 -1.49
C LEU A 39 -2.65 -23.38 -0.30
N GLY A 40 -2.65 -24.69 -0.49
CA GLY A 40 -2.95 -25.67 0.52
C GLY A 40 -1.69 -26.45 0.85
N ALA A 41 -1.47 -26.79 2.10
CA ALA A 41 -0.42 -27.71 2.51
C ALA A 41 -0.97 -28.76 3.45
N GLU A 42 -0.56 -29.98 3.26
CA GLU A 42 -0.44 -30.93 4.36
C GLU A 42 0.73 -30.42 5.21
N ILE A 43 0.44 -29.63 6.23
CA ILE A 43 1.49 -29.06 7.05
C ILE A 43 1.86 -30.04 8.15
N GLN A 44 3.01 -30.64 8.01
CA GLN A 44 3.85 -31.10 9.12
C GLN A 44 5.00 -30.10 9.41
N ALA A 45 4.89 -28.83 9.08
CA ALA A 45 5.99 -27.88 9.22
C ALA A 45 5.75 -26.91 10.36
N GLU A 46 6.74 -26.78 11.23
CA GLU A 46 6.85 -25.77 12.26
C GLU A 46 6.80 -24.38 11.63
N LEU A 47 5.74 -23.62 11.94
CA LEU A 47 5.56 -22.26 11.50
C LEU A 47 6.34 -21.31 12.38
N PRO A 48 7.04 -20.29 11.83
CA PRO A 48 7.72 -19.27 12.60
C PRO A 48 6.73 -18.58 13.56
N GLN A 49 7.10 -18.48 14.84
CA GLN A 49 6.31 -17.79 15.85
C GLN A 49 6.08 -16.33 15.44
N GLY A 50 4.83 -15.93 15.27
CA GLY A 50 4.43 -14.57 14.95
C GLY A 50 3.69 -14.39 13.62
N PHE A 51 3.70 -15.36 12.75
CA PHE A 51 2.92 -15.38 11.51
C PHE A 51 1.72 -16.30 11.65
N ALA A 52 0.58 -15.79 11.28
CA ALA A 52 -0.66 -16.49 11.17
C ALA A 52 -1.38 -16.77 12.50
N ARG A 53 -2.37 -15.96 12.76
CA ARG A 53 -3.57 -16.53 13.38
C ARG A 53 -4.13 -17.50 12.34
N PHE A 54 -3.57 -18.70 12.35
CA PHE A 54 -4.24 -19.81 11.70
C PHE A 54 -5.56 -19.96 12.43
N THR A 55 -6.63 -19.82 11.73
CA THR A 55 -7.94 -20.27 12.21
C THR A 55 -7.86 -21.79 12.26
N ALA A 56 -7.30 -22.29 13.35
CA ALA A 56 -7.23 -23.70 13.67
C ALA A 56 -8.61 -24.23 14.11
N ASN A 57 -9.63 -24.01 13.27
CA ASN A 57 -10.95 -24.64 13.45
C ASN A 57 -11.07 -25.92 12.64
N PHE A 58 -10.01 -26.76 12.63
CA PHE A 58 -9.88 -27.81 11.65
C PHE A 58 -10.09 -29.23 12.15
N PHE A 59 -10.53 -29.43 13.36
CA PHE A 59 -10.92 -30.77 13.83
C PHE A 59 -12.36 -30.76 14.30
N THR A 60 -13.29 -30.72 13.37
CA THR A 60 -14.66 -31.17 13.63
C THR A 60 -14.98 -32.30 12.69
N ASN A 61 -15.23 -33.48 13.27
CA ASN A 61 -15.83 -34.68 12.66
C ASN A 61 -14.95 -35.49 11.67
N GLY A 62 -13.63 -35.55 11.85
CA GLY A 62 -12.81 -36.52 11.10
C GLY A 62 -12.71 -36.31 9.60
N GLN A 63 -13.12 -35.15 9.09
CA GLN A 63 -12.94 -34.76 7.68
C GLN A 63 -11.69 -33.90 7.54
N HIS A 64 -10.78 -34.30 6.65
CA HIS A 64 -9.66 -33.50 6.21
C HIS A 64 -10.18 -32.36 5.32
N TYR A 65 -10.25 -31.15 5.86
CA TYR A 65 -10.45 -29.96 5.06
C TYR A 65 -9.09 -29.47 4.56
N PRO A 66 -8.96 -29.08 3.29
CA PRO A 66 -7.72 -28.53 2.79
C PRO A 66 -7.39 -27.25 3.57
N PHE A 67 -6.16 -27.16 4.05
CA PHE A 67 -5.68 -26.01 4.81
C PHE A 67 -5.39 -24.88 3.83
N LEU A 68 -6.21 -23.83 3.82
CA LEU A 68 -6.01 -22.66 3.00
C LEU A 68 -5.18 -21.61 3.75
N LEU A 69 -4.13 -21.11 3.11
CA LEU A 69 -3.31 -20.05 3.67
C LEU A 69 -4.05 -18.72 3.63
N SER A 70 -4.35 -18.17 4.81
CA SER A 70 -4.94 -16.83 4.96
C SER A 70 -3.88 -15.83 5.41
N ILE A 71 -3.71 -14.77 4.63
CA ILE A 71 -2.69 -13.73 4.86
C ILE A 71 -3.40 -12.44 5.32
N PRO A 72 -3.29 -12.06 6.61
CA PRO A 72 -3.82 -10.78 7.09
C PRO A 72 -2.84 -9.65 6.75
N LEU A 73 -3.24 -8.71 5.91
CA LEU A 73 -2.45 -7.54 5.55
C LEU A 73 -2.97 -6.29 6.24
N ASP A 74 -2.09 -5.62 6.97
CA ASP A 74 -2.40 -4.35 7.63
C ASP A 74 -2.28 -3.18 6.65
N SER A 75 -3.42 -2.59 6.27
CA SER A 75 -3.49 -1.46 5.34
C SER A 75 -2.99 -0.14 5.94
N LEU A 76 -3.01 -0.01 7.28
CA LEU A 76 -2.55 1.21 7.94
C LEU A 76 -1.08 1.48 7.69
N LYS A 77 -0.28 0.43 7.48
CA LYS A 77 1.15 0.54 7.14
C LYS A 77 1.43 1.35 5.87
N TYR A 78 0.43 1.52 5.00
CA TYR A 78 0.57 2.26 3.73
C TYR A 78 -0.20 3.58 3.74
N ALA A 79 -1.03 3.82 4.75
CA ALA A 79 -1.92 4.98 4.82
C ALA A 79 -1.32 6.19 5.56
N TYR A 80 -0.09 6.10 6.07
CA TYR A 80 0.52 7.19 6.84
C TYR A 80 0.81 8.46 6.00
N GLY A 81 0.69 8.39 4.69
CA GLY A 81 0.68 9.57 3.82
C GLY A 81 -0.52 10.50 4.02
N LEU A 82 -1.65 10.00 4.55
CA LEU A 82 -2.84 10.83 4.83
C LEU A 82 -2.59 11.92 5.87
N PRO A 83 -2.02 11.66 7.06
CA PRO A 83 -1.65 12.70 8.00
C PRO A 83 -0.71 13.75 7.41
N VAL A 84 0.30 13.34 6.64
CA VAL A 84 1.25 14.24 5.98
C VAL A 84 0.53 15.16 5.00
N LEU A 85 -0.29 14.60 4.11
CA LEU A 85 -1.10 15.36 3.16
C LEU A 85 -2.03 16.35 3.87
N THR A 86 -2.73 15.89 4.91
CA THR A 86 -3.67 16.70 5.67
C THR A 86 -2.96 17.89 6.30
N ALA A 87 -1.81 17.67 6.93
CA ALA A 87 -1.02 18.74 7.53
C ALA A 87 -0.58 19.77 6.48
N LEU A 88 -0.08 19.34 5.32
CA LEU A 88 0.33 20.21 4.22
C LEU A 88 -0.82 21.05 3.66
N VAL A 89 -1.98 20.43 3.43
CA VAL A 89 -3.17 21.12 2.89
C VAL A 89 -3.71 22.13 3.90
N LEU A 90 -3.76 21.79 5.19
CA LEU A 90 -4.24 22.70 6.24
C LEU A 90 -3.28 23.89 6.44
N ALA A 91 -1.99 23.64 6.45
CA ALA A 91 -0.97 24.69 6.61
C ALA A 91 -0.91 25.67 5.43
N THR A 92 -1.43 25.29 4.26
CA THR A 92 -1.37 26.09 3.05
C THR A 92 -2.40 27.26 3.10
N PRO A 93 -2.01 28.53 2.97
CA PRO A 93 -2.91 29.68 3.00
C PRO A 93 -3.62 29.87 1.65
N THR A 94 -4.58 28.99 1.33
CA THR A 94 -5.36 29.01 0.09
C THR A 94 -6.86 28.97 0.38
N SER A 95 -7.70 29.25 -0.64
CA SER A 95 -9.15 29.18 -0.51
C SER A 95 -9.63 27.77 -0.17
N ILE A 96 -10.74 27.67 0.54
CA ILE A 96 -11.32 26.39 0.97
C ILE A 96 -11.58 25.43 -0.21
N ARG A 97 -12.01 25.97 -1.36
CA ARG A 97 -12.25 25.16 -2.57
C ARG A 97 -10.98 24.48 -3.07
N LYS A 98 -9.84 25.22 -3.08
CA LYS A 98 -8.53 24.65 -3.46
C LYS A 98 -8.06 23.64 -2.44
N LYS A 99 -8.29 23.88 -1.13
CA LYS A 99 -7.97 22.89 -0.10
C LYS A 99 -8.74 21.60 -0.27
N LEU A 100 -10.05 21.67 -0.52
CA LEU A 100 -10.89 20.48 -0.76
C LEU A 100 -10.46 19.71 -2.02
N LEU A 101 -10.16 20.42 -3.11
CA LEU A 101 -9.65 19.78 -4.33
C LEU A 101 -8.31 19.07 -4.08
N SER A 102 -7.36 19.76 -3.43
CA SER A 102 -6.04 19.19 -3.10
C SER A 102 -6.16 17.98 -2.19
N PHE A 103 -7.05 18.05 -1.18
CA PHE A 103 -7.32 16.92 -0.31
C PHE A 103 -7.96 15.75 -1.06
N GLY A 104 -8.94 16.01 -1.93
CA GLY A 104 -9.61 14.97 -2.73
C GLY A 104 -8.62 14.26 -3.66
N LEU A 105 -7.81 15.01 -4.41
CA LEU A 105 -6.78 14.44 -5.28
C LEU A 105 -5.73 13.64 -4.48
N GLY A 106 -5.30 14.19 -3.35
CA GLY A 106 -4.35 13.50 -2.48
C GLY A 106 -4.94 12.25 -1.83
N PHE A 107 -6.22 12.25 -1.48
CA PHE A 107 -6.91 11.07 -0.96
C PHE A 107 -6.95 9.94 -2.00
N VAL A 108 -7.26 10.26 -3.27
CA VAL A 108 -7.20 9.29 -4.37
C VAL A 108 -5.78 8.75 -4.53
N LEU A 109 -4.78 9.64 -4.52
CA LEU A 109 -3.36 9.22 -4.62
C LEU A 109 -2.96 8.28 -3.48
N VAL A 110 -3.29 8.62 -2.23
CA VAL A 110 -2.98 7.76 -1.08
C VAL A 110 -3.72 6.43 -1.17
N SER A 111 -4.97 6.41 -1.65
CA SER A 111 -5.71 5.17 -1.88
C SER A 111 -5.00 4.26 -2.89
N LEU A 112 -4.46 4.82 -3.98
CA LEU A 112 -3.66 4.07 -4.94
C LEU A 112 -2.35 3.55 -4.34
N ILE A 113 -1.70 4.34 -3.48
CA ILE A 113 -0.50 3.91 -2.74
C ILE A 113 -0.81 2.72 -1.82
N VAL A 114 -1.94 2.76 -1.12
CA VAL A 114 -2.39 1.63 -0.28
C VAL A 114 -2.60 0.37 -1.12
N VAL A 115 -3.29 0.48 -2.25
CA VAL A 115 -3.50 -0.66 -3.18
C VAL A 115 -2.16 -1.20 -3.68
N TRP A 116 -1.25 -0.32 -4.11
CA TRP A 116 0.10 -0.68 -4.52
C TRP A 116 0.84 -1.43 -3.42
N GLY A 117 0.85 -0.87 -2.21
CA GLY A 117 1.52 -1.46 -1.05
C GLY A 117 0.98 -2.86 -0.70
N LEU A 118 -0.35 -3.02 -0.67
CA LEU A 118 -1.00 -4.30 -0.42
C LEU A 118 -0.68 -5.33 -1.51
N TYR A 119 -0.71 -4.94 -2.78
CA TYR A 119 -0.38 -5.80 -3.91
C TYR A 119 1.05 -6.33 -3.82
N PHE A 120 2.03 -5.43 -3.69
CA PHE A 120 3.44 -5.83 -3.63
C PHE A 120 3.81 -6.54 -2.33
N ASN A 121 3.11 -6.24 -1.21
CA ASN A 121 3.27 -7.00 0.02
C ASN A 121 2.80 -8.44 -0.14
N THR A 122 1.64 -8.64 -0.78
CA THR A 122 1.15 -9.99 -1.09
C THR A 122 2.13 -10.75 -1.97
N ALA A 123 2.57 -10.10 -3.05
CA ALA A 123 3.53 -10.71 -3.98
C ALA A 123 4.88 -11.02 -3.31
N ASN A 124 5.39 -10.10 -2.47
CA ASN A 124 6.63 -10.31 -1.71
C ASN A 124 6.51 -11.47 -0.73
N PHE A 125 5.39 -11.53 0.00
CA PHE A 125 5.11 -12.62 0.92
C PHE A 125 5.09 -13.98 0.23
N LEU A 126 4.41 -14.08 -0.92
CA LEU A 126 4.31 -15.33 -1.68
C LEU A 126 5.62 -15.72 -2.37
N ALA A 127 6.41 -14.74 -2.82
CA ALA A 127 7.61 -15.00 -3.62
C ALA A 127 8.90 -15.15 -2.79
N LEU A 128 9.04 -14.41 -1.68
CA LEU A 128 10.32 -14.22 -1.01
C LEU A 128 10.31 -14.61 0.48
N ASP A 129 9.23 -14.32 1.22
CA ASP A 129 9.23 -14.48 2.68
C ASP A 129 8.98 -15.92 3.13
N PHE A 130 8.30 -16.72 2.33
CA PHE A 130 8.06 -18.13 2.61
C PHE A 130 9.09 -19.02 1.89
N LYS A 131 10.17 -19.36 2.55
CA LYS A 131 11.10 -20.42 2.11
C LYS A 131 10.54 -21.82 2.44
N THR A 132 9.31 -22.10 2.00
CA THR A 132 8.58 -23.31 2.37
C THR A 132 7.87 -23.87 1.13
N THR A 133 7.23 -25.00 1.31
CA THR A 133 6.36 -25.68 0.33
C THR A 133 5.36 -24.72 -0.35
N PHE A 134 4.91 -23.67 0.33
CA PHE A 134 3.98 -22.66 -0.23
C PHE A 134 4.62 -21.81 -1.34
N THR A 135 5.89 -21.42 -1.18
CA THR A 135 6.60 -20.67 -2.23
C THR A 135 6.74 -21.51 -3.50
N ASP A 136 7.01 -22.80 -3.37
CA ASP A 136 7.14 -23.69 -4.51
C ASP A 136 5.78 -23.91 -5.19
N GLN A 137 4.70 -24.05 -4.41
CA GLN A 137 3.35 -24.10 -4.95
C GLN A 137 2.96 -22.79 -5.64
N ALA A 138 3.25 -21.61 -5.03
CA ALA A 138 3.00 -20.31 -5.63
C ALA A 138 3.75 -20.14 -6.97
N LYS A 139 5.01 -20.58 -7.02
CA LYS A 139 5.82 -20.57 -8.24
C LYS A 139 5.29 -21.51 -9.32
N THR A 140 4.67 -22.61 -8.93
CA THR A 140 4.01 -23.53 -9.87
C THR A 140 2.75 -22.91 -10.46
N LEU A 141 1.93 -22.23 -9.62
CA LEU A 141 0.71 -21.56 -10.06
C LEU A 141 0.99 -20.27 -10.85
N TRP A 142 2.09 -19.61 -10.53
CA TRP A 142 2.53 -18.39 -11.20
C TRP A 142 4.02 -18.48 -11.58
N PRO A 143 4.35 -19.08 -12.74
CA PRO A 143 5.74 -19.35 -13.15
C PRO A 143 6.64 -18.13 -13.23
N LEU A 144 6.07 -16.92 -13.45
CA LEU A 144 6.83 -15.66 -13.46
C LEU A 144 7.56 -15.39 -12.14
N LEU A 145 7.11 -15.95 -11.02
CA LEU A 145 7.81 -15.85 -9.73
C LEU A 145 9.17 -16.55 -9.70
N ASN A 146 9.46 -17.42 -10.66
CA ASN A 146 10.77 -18.06 -10.79
C ASN A 146 11.82 -17.13 -11.40
N GLU A 147 11.38 -16.11 -12.13
CA GLU A 147 12.27 -15.18 -12.81
C GLU A 147 12.94 -14.22 -11.83
N THR A 148 14.27 -14.14 -11.85
CA THR A 148 15.06 -13.28 -10.94
C THR A 148 14.69 -11.80 -11.07
N TRP A 149 14.42 -11.34 -12.30
CA TRP A 149 13.99 -9.95 -12.52
C TRP A 149 12.64 -9.66 -11.89
N MET A 150 11.69 -10.61 -11.95
CA MET A 150 10.37 -10.46 -11.32
C MET A 150 10.49 -10.37 -9.80
N GLN A 151 11.31 -11.22 -9.19
CA GLN A 151 11.58 -11.18 -7.75
C GLN A 151 12.21 -9.83 -7.34
N ALA A 152 13.15 -9.32 -8.14
CA ALA A 152 13.72 -7.98 -7.91
C ALA A 152 12.68 -6.87 -8.06
N CYS A 153 11.80 -6.93 -9.05
CA CYS A 153 10.69 -5.98 -9.21
C CYS A 153 9.71 -6.02 -8.03
N ILE A 154 9.37 -7.21 -7.54
CA ILE A 154 8.50 -7.39 -6.38
C ILE A 154 9.14 -6.78 -5.13
N ALA A 155 10.41 -7.09 -4.86
CA ALA A 155 11.14 -6.56 -3.71
C ALA A 155 11.26 -5.03 -3.78
N LEU A 156 11.54 -4.47 -4.98
CA LEU A 156 11.60 -3.03 -5.20
C LEU A 156 10.22 -2.38 -5.01
N GLY A 157 9.17 -2.94 -5.61
CA GLY A 157 7.80 -2.44 -5.51
C GLY A 157 7.29 -2.42 -4.06
N TYR A 158 7.62 -3.45 -3.29
CA TYR A 158 7.33 -3.51 -1.86
C TYR A 158 8.03 -2.38 -1.08
N ARG A 159 9.35 -2.20 -1.30
CA ARG A 159 10.14 -1.15 -0.62
C ARG A 159 9.64 0.26 -0.98
N LEU A 160 9.35 0.51 -2.26
CA LEU A 160 8.79 1.78 -2.73
C LEU A 160 7.42 2.05 -2.09
N GLY A 161 6.55 1.05 -2.08
CA GLY A 161 5.19 1.17 -1.53
C GLY A 161 5.17 1.40 -0.03
N PHE A 162 6.12 0.82 0.71
CA PHE A 162 6.18 0.93 2.16
C PHE A 162 6.95 2.16 2.64
N LEU A 163 8.10 2.49 2.03
CA LEU A 163 9.00 3.53 2.56
C LEU A 163 8.86 4.87 1.85
N ILE A 164 8.74 4.87 0.53
CA ILE A 164 8.93 6.07 -0.29
C ILE A 164 7.61 6.70 -0.69
N PHE A 165 6.72 5.95 -1.30
CA PHE A 165 5.48 6.49 -1.88
C PHE A 165 4.58 7.20 -0.88
N PRO A 166 4.33 6.68 0.34
CA PRO A 166 3.43 7.33 1.27
C PRO A 166 3.92 8.69 1.79
N VAL A 167 5.23 8.97 1.70
CA VAL A 167 5.80 10.27 2.08
C VAL A 167 6.00 11.16 0.88
N VAL A 168 6.72 10.65 -0.12
CA VAL A 168 7.20 11.48 -1.24
C VAL A 168 6.06 11.92 -2.15
N LEU A 169 5.13 11.01 -2.48
CA LEU A 169 4.07 11.34 -3.43
C LEU A 169 3.07 12.38 -2.92
N PRO A 170 2.59 12.34 -1.66
CA PRO A 170 1.75 13.43 -1.13
C PRO A 170 2.46 14.79 -1.10
N ILE A 171 3.76 14.83 -0.75
CA ILE A 171 4.56 16.05 -0.76
C ILE A 171 4.72 16.58 -2.20
N ALA A 172 5.06 15.70 -3.14
CA ALA A 172 5.23 16.05 -4.54
C ALA A 172 3.92 16.59 -5.16
N LEU A 173 2.79 15.92 -4.87
CA LEU A 173 1.47 16.39 -5.30
C LEU A 173 1.16 17.77 -4.73
N TRP A 174 1.37 17.96 -3.42
CA TRP A 174 1.16 19.26 -2.78
C TRP A 174 2.03 20.35 -3.41
N ALA A 175 3.31 20.08 -3.68
CA ALA A 175 4.23 21.00 -4.31
C ALA A 175 3.78 21.40 -5.72
N GLN A 176 3.31 20.45 -6.52
CA GLN A 176 2.77 20.69 -7.86
C GLN A 176 1.49 21.56 -7.84
N LEU A 177 0.62 21.35 -6.85
CA LEU A 177 -0.62 22.11 -6.72
C LEU A 177 -0.40 23.51 -6.15
N ASN A 178 0.77 23.79 -5.54
CA ASN A 178 1.09 25.05 -4.87
C ASN A 178 2.46 25.63 -5.31
N PRO A 179 2.72 25.84 -6.60
CA PRO A 179 4.04 26.25 -7.10
C PRO A 179 4.47 27.63 -6.59
N ALA A 180 3.52 28.56 -6.37
CA ALA A 180 3.80 29.88 -5.83
C ALA A 180 4.31 29.85 -4.39
N ILE A 181 3.75 28.96 -3.56
CA ILE A 181 4.20 28.78 -2.17
C ILE A 181 5.57 28.08 -2.17
N LEU A 182 5.74 27.08 -3.01
CA LEU A 182 7.01 26.38 -3.13
C LEU A 182 8.14 27.33 -3.54
N SER A 183 7.89 28.21 -4.52
CA SER A 183 8.87 29.22 -4.93
C SER A 183 9.22 30.20 -3.82
N GLN A 184 8.25 30.62 -3.01
CA GLN A 184 8.48 31.47 -1.84
C GLN A 184 9.33 30.77 -0.76
N LEU A 185 9.13 29.46 -0.58
CA LEU A 185 9.92 28.68 0.37
C LEU A 185 11.36 28.46 -0.09
N ILE A 186 11.57 28.26 -1.39
CA ILE A 186 12.91 27.98 -1.96
C ILE A 186 13.73 29.27 -2.13
N TYR A 187 13.11 30.32 -2.68
CA TYR A 187 13.84 31.54 -3.08
C TYR A 187 13.73 32.68 -2.06
N GLY A 188 12.98 32.48 -0.98
CA GLY A 188 12.68 33.52 0.00
C GLY A 188 11.73 34.59 -0.61
N SER A 189 11.08 35.34 0.25
CA SER A 189 10.41 36.59 -0.15
C SER A 189 11.51 37.63 -0.41
N ASN A 190 12.04 37.69 -1.63
CA ASN A 190 12.86 38.84 -2.02
C ASN A 190 11.96 40.09 -1.91
N PRO A 191 12.15 40.99 -0.94
CA PRO A 191 11.37 42.21 -0.88
C PRO A 191 11.63 42.93 -2.20
N LYS A 192 10.60 43.17 -3.02
CA LYS A 192 10.71 44.02 -4.21
C LYS A 192 11.38 45.31 -3.75
N PRO A 193 12.49 45.72 -4.40
CA PRO A 193 13.15 46.97 -4.03
C PRO A 193 12.11 48.07 -4.11
N ASN A 194 11.93 48.80 -3.01
CA ASN A 194 10.97 49.89 -2.89
C ASN A 194 11.32 50.92 -3.94
N PRO A 195 10.46 51.19 -4.94
CA PRO A 195 10.81 52.15 -6.03
C PRO A 195 11.08 53.58 -5.53
N SER A 196 10.71 53.89 -4.30
CA SER A 196 11.00 55.17 -3.66
C SER A 196 12.45 55.33 -3.20
N SER A 197 13.27 54.28 -3.19
CA SER A 197 14.68 54.38 -2.83
C SER A 197 15.61 54.72 -4.01
N LEU A 198 15.07 54.75 -5.24
CA LEU A 198 15.80 55.09 -6.44
C LEU A 198 15.60 56.58 -6.91
N ALA A 199 14.83 57.34 -6.15
CA ALA A 199 14.53 58.74 -6.43
C ALA A 199 15.21 59.70 -5.42
N LYS A 200 16.52 59.55 -5.23
CA LYS A 200 17.36 60.54 -4.55
C LYS A 200 18.62 60.77 -5.36
#